data_e13d7e5c2bc968e97c2c70b0da7de231
#
_entry.id   e13d7e5c2bc968e97c2c70b0da7de231
#
_cell.length_a   1.000
_cell.length_b   1.000
_cell.length_c   1.000
_cell.angle_alpha   90.00
_cell.angle_beta   90.00
_cell.angle_gamma   90.00
#
_symmetry.space_group_name_H-M   'P 1'
#
loop_
_entity.id
_entity.type
_entity.pdbx_description
1 polymer ?
#
loop_
_entity_poly.entity_id
_entity_poly.type
_entity_poly.pdbx_seq_one_letter_code
_entity_poly.pdbx_strand_id
1 'polypeptide(L)'
;MSRILVIPAAGLGSRLGAAVPKLFVPVAGVPMIDRLAQLYLPYVARIVLIAHPSFAARLRQHVEPWPLPVDVAVQERPTGMLDAILLGADPVRSTSSDEVWITWCDQVGVHPETIHRLSEALPGNRDVALALPTVAGEAPYIHFARNHEGRITEVLHRREGDAMPAEGESDMGLFALTRAAYLNDLPAYAVAPGIGRVTGERNFLPFIPWLAARRAVMTFPAVDAMEAVGVNTPDDLARVERYLGARTGPSS
;
A
#
# COMPACT_ATOMS: atom_id res chain seq x y z
N MET A 1 -16.71 1.44 -12.52
CA MET A 1 -16.59 0.92 -11.14
C MET A 1 -16.08 2.03 -10.23
N SER A 2 -16.67 2.16 -9.05
CA SER A 2 -16.26 3.17 -8.06
C SER A 2 -15.21 2.57 -7.13
N ARG A 3 -14.12 3.31 -6.88
CA ARG A 3 -12.99 2.87 -6.06
C ARG A 3 -12.71 3.84 -4.94
N ILE A 4 -12.31 3.32 -3.79
CA ILE A 4 -11.79 4.07 -2.66
C ILE A 4 -10.34 3.68 -2.44
N LEU A 5 -9.46 4.68 -2.23
CA LEU A 5 -8.07 4.45 -1.85
C LEU A 5 -7.89 4.67 -0.35
N VAL A 6 -7.36 3.67 0.34
CA VAL A 6 -6.96 3.75 1.75
C VAL A 6 -5.43 3.87 1.82
N ILE A 7 -4.94 4.92 2.47
CA ILE A 7 -3.51 5.19 2.62
C ILE A 7 -3.16 5.21 4.11
N PRO A 8 -2.61 4.12 4.66
CA PRO A 8 -2.08 4.10 6.02
C PRO A 8 -0.81 4.96 6.09
N ALA A 9 -0.86 6.03 6.85
CA ALA A 9 0.18 7.05 6.91
C ALA A 9 0.48 7.54 8.34
N ALA A 10 0.12 6.77 9.37
CA ALA A 10 0.35 7.14 10.76
C ALA A 10 1.82 7.05 11.21
N GLY A 11 2.71 6.52 10.38
CA GLY A 11 4.14 6.45 10.67
C GLY A 11 4.81 7.82 10.67
N LEU A 12 5.63 8.11 11.69
CA LEU A 12 6.32 9.39 11.84
C LEU A 12 7.51 9.57 10.87
N GLY A 13 8.01 8.48 10.27
CA GLY A 13 9.10 8.55 9.29
C GLY A 13 10.46 8.98 9.87
N SER A 14 10.74 8.66 11.15
CA SER A 14 11.94 9.09 11.88
C SER A 14 13.26 8.75 11.18
N ARG A 15 13.29 7.68 10.39
CA ARG A 15 14.49 7.24 9.64
C ARG A 15 14.90 8.18 8.49
N LEU A 16 13.98 9.02 7.99
CA LEU A 16 14.28 10.02 6.97
C LEU A 16 15.04 11.23 7.53
N GLY A 17 15.05 11.43 8.86
CA GLY A 17 15.69 12.59 9.48
C GLY A 17 15.05 13.94 9.09
N ALA A 18 13.87 13.92 8.48
CA ALA A 18 13.23 15.14 8.01
C ALA A 18 12.55 15.92 9.16
N ALA A 19 12.58 17.24 9.06
CA ALA A 19 11.91 18.14 10.02
C ALA A 19 10.38 18.15 9.90
N VAL A 20 9.82 17.45 8.91
CA VAL A 20 8.38 17.37 8.63
C VAL A 20 7.91 15.91 8.63
N PRO A 21 6.61 15.65 8.90
CA PRO A 21 6.07 14.30 8.78
C PRO A 21 6.33 13.70 7.39
N LYS A 22 6.55 12.39 7.31
CA LYS A 22 6.97 11.66 6.11
C LYS A 22 6.18 12.04 4.86
N LEU A 23 4.85 12.12 4.97
CA LEU A 23 3.98 12.48 3.84
C LEU A 23 4.28 13.83 3.19
N PHE A 24 4.85 14.76 3.95
CA PHE A 24 5.19 16.11 3.46
C PHE A 24 6.64 16.23 2.99
N VAL A 25 7.43 15.16 3.07
CA VAL A 25 8.79 15.15 2.51
C VAL A 25 8.71 15.24 1.00
N PRO A 26 9.41 16.22 0.37
CA PRO A 26 9.41 16.34 -1.07
C PRO A 26 10.24 15.21 -1.71
N VAL A 27 9.75 14.67 -2.81
CA VAL A 27 10.44 13.75 -3.71
C VAL A 27 10.47 14.43 -5.08
N ALA A 28 11.65 14.75 -5.59
CA ALA A 28 11.83 15.58 -6.78
C ALA A 28 10.96 16.87 -6.74
N GLY A 29 11.03 17.59 -5.61
CA GLY A 29 10.34 18.86 -5.40
C GLY A 29 8.84 18.81 -5.11
N VAL A 30 8.20 17.63 -5.11
CA VAL A 30 6.75 17.46 -4.86
C VAL A 30 6.55 16.63 -3.60
N PRO A 31 5.74 17.07 -2.60
CA PRO A 31 5.43 16.28 -1.40
C PRO A 31 4.93 14.87 -1.75
N MET A 32 5.31 13.85 -0.97
CA MET A 32 4.87 12.47 -1.21
C MET A 32 3.36 12.35 -1.33
N ILE A 33 2.62 13.05 -0.47
CA ILE A 33 1.16 13.02 -0.48
C ILE A 33 0.57 13.52 -1.80
N ASP A 34 1.16 14.58 -2.39
CA ASP A 34 0.71 15.12 -3.66
C ASP A 34 1.10 14.23 -4.84
N ARG A 35 2.25 13.51 -4.74
CA ARG A 35 2.61 12.48 -5.72
C ARG A 35 1.64 11.31 -5.69
N LEU A 36 1.23 10.84 -4.51
CA LEU A 36 0.20 9.81 -4.38
C LEU A 36 -1.12 10.29 -5.00
N ALA A 37 -1.51 11.53 -4.74
CA ALA A 37 -2.68 12.12 -5.38
C ALA A 37 -2.56 12.09 -6.90
N GLN A 38 -1.45 12.59 -7.47
CA GLN A 38 -1.22 12.58 -8.93
C GLN A 38 -1.33 11.17 -9.54
N LEU A 39 -0.86 10.13 -8.82
CA LEU A 39 -0.92 8.75 -9.28
C LEU A 39 -2.33 8.16 -9.27
N TYR A 40 -3.11 8.44 -8.23
CA TYR A 40 -4.35 7.71 -7.97
C TYR A 40 -5.64 8.48 -8.24
N LEU A 41 -5.63 9.82 -8.26
CA LEU A 41 -6.82 10.63 -8.56
C LEU A 41 -7.58 10.21 -9.84
N PRO A 42 -6.92 9.79 -10.93
CA PRO A 42 -7.62 9.34 -12.14
C PRO A 42 -8.44 8.05 -11.96
N TYR A 43 -8.16 7.28 -10.91
CA TYR A 43 -8.70 5.93 -10.73
C TYR A 43 -9.71 5.80 -9.61
N VAL A 44 -9.74 6.75 -8.66
CA VAL A 44 -10.52 6.62 -7.41
C VAL A 44 -11.51 7.76 -7.24
N ALA A 45 -12.62 7.49 -6.59
CA ALA A 45 -13.67 8.47 -6.31
C ALA A 45 -13.56 9.09 -4.90
N ARG A 46 -12.74 8.51 -4.02
CA ARG A 46 -12.52 8.95 -2.64
C ARG A 46 -11.19 8.45 -2.13
N ILE A 47 -10.56 9.22 -1.24
CA ILE A 47 -9.35 8.82 -0.53
C ILE A 47 -9.62 8.81 0.97
N VAL A 48 -9.08 7.82 1.67
CA VAL A 48 -9.08 7.72 3.13
C VAL A 48 -7.63 7.70 3.60
N LEU A 49 -7.22 8.73 4.31
CA LEU A 49 -5.89 8.88 4.88
C LEU A 49 -5.92 8.51 6.35
N ILE A 50 -5.04 7.61 6.79
CA ILE A 50 -4.91 7.26 8.20
C ILE A 50 -3.69 7.96 8.76
N ALA A 51 -3.89 8.99 9.54
CA ALA A 51 -2.84 9.89 10.03
C ALA A 51 -2.48 9.64 11.49
N HIS A 52 -1.25 10.02 11.85
CA HIS A 52 -0.88 10.18 13.26
C HIS A 52 -1.53 11.46 13.83
N PRO A 53 -1.93 11.48 15.13
CA PRO A 53 -2.56 12.66 15.76
C PRO A 53 -1.79 13.95 15.56
N SER A 54 -0.45 13.90 15.65
CA SER A 54 0.42 15.10 15.62
C SER A 54 0.35 15.90 14.32
N PHE A 55 -0.10 15.33 13.20
CA PHE A 55 -0.19 16.04 11.93
C PHE A 55 -1.53 15.90 11.20
N ALA A 56 -2.52 15.25 11.80
CA ALA A 56 -3.83 15.04 11.20
C ALA A 56 -4.52 16.36 10.82
N ALA A 57 -4.43 17.41 11.67
CA ALA A 57 -5.00 18.72 11.38
C ALA A 57 -4.33 19.37 10.15
N ARG A 58 -3.00 19.35 10.08
CA ARG A 58 -2.23 19.83 8.93
C ARG A 58 -2.59 19.06 7.65
N LEU A 59 -2.77 17.72 7.77
CA LEU A 59 -3.14 16.90 6.63
C LEU A 59 -4.53 17.24 6.09
N ARG A 60 -5.54 17.44 6.97
CA ARG A 60 -6.88 17.88 6.56
C ARG A 60 -6.84 19.20 5.80
N GLN A 61 -6.12 20.19 6.30
CA GLN A 61 -5.94 21.47 5.63
C GLN A 61 -5.26 21.34 4.27
N HIS A 62 -4.24 20.47 4.17
CA HIS A 62 -3.49 20.26 2.94
C HIS A 62 -4.34 19.63 1.82
N VAL A 63 -5.22 18.67 2.16
CA VAL A 63 -6.04 17.95 1.18
C VAL A 63 -7.39 18.60 0.89
N GLU A 64 -7.77 19.64 1.63
CA GLU A 64 -9.04 20.36 1.45
C GLU A 64 -9.29 20.83 0.00
N PRO A 65 -8.27 21.34 -0.74
CA PRO A 65 -8.45 21.79 -2.12
C PRO A 65 -8.50 20.65 -3.14
N TRP A 66 -8.40 19.39 -2.75
CA TRP A 66 -8.39 18.29 -3.70
C TRP A 66 -9.77 18.10 -4.37
N PRO A 67 -9.79 17.63 -5.65
CA PRO A 67 -11.01 17.59 -6.46
C PRO A 67 -11.98 16.46 -6.09
N LEU A 68 -11.68 15.65 -5.10
CA LEU A 68 -12.51 14.54 -4.64
C LEU A 68 -12.57 14.50 -3.10
N PRO A 69 -13.58 13.82 -2.52
CA PRO A 69 -13.70 13.68 -1.08
C PRO A 69 -12.51 12.96 -0.46
N VAL A 70 -11.95 13.52 0.62
CA VAL A 70 -10.88 12.93 1.42
C VAL A 70 -11.32 12.85 2.87
N ASP A 71 -11.29 11.63 3.42
CA ASP A 71 -11.48 11.40 4.85
C ASP A 71 -10.10 11.26 5.52
N VAL A 72 -9.94 11.90 6.68
CA VAL A 72 -8.72 11.76 7.50
C VAL A 72 -9.10 11.14 8.83
N ALA A 73 -8.90 9.83 8.95
CA ALA A 73 -8.99 9.09 10.21
C ALA A 73 -7.67 9.18 10.99
N VAL A 74 -7.74 8.98 12.30
CA VAL A 74 -6.56 9.10 13.18
C VAL A 74 -6.28 7.76 13.84
N GLN A 75 -5.04 7.28 13.71
CA GLN A 75 -4.54 6.17 14.48
C GLN A 75 -3.85 6.68 15.75
N GLU A 76 -4.56 6.62 16.88
CA GLU A 76 -4.10 7.15 18.16
C GLU A 76 -2.87 6.42 18.73
N ARG A 77 -2.75 5.13 18.44
CA ARG A 77 -1.65 4.28 18.88
C ARG A 77 -1.08 3.49 17.70
N PRO A 78 0.25 3.36 17.59
CA PRO A 78 0.90 2.64 16.51
C PRO A 78 0.82 1.12 16.72
N THR A 79 -0.38 0.54 16.59
CA THR A 79 -0.64 -0.89 16.81
C THR A 79 -0.34 -1.76 15.60
N GLY A 80 -0.02 -1.15 14.46
CA GLY A 80 0.38 -1.82 13.25
C GLY A 80 -0.44 -1.42 12.02
N MET A 81 0.00 -1.93 10.87
CA MET A 81 -0.56 -1.58 9.55
C MET A 81 -1.99 -2.11 9.37
N LEU A 82 -2.29 -3.30 9.89
CA LEU A 82 -3.64 -3.88 9.82
C LEU A 82 -4.67 -2.96 10.50
N ASP A 83 -4.35 -2.49 11.70
CA ASP A 83 -5.26 -1.62 12.44
C ASP A 83 -5.45 -0.26 11.74
N ALA A 84 -4.37 0.29 11.17
CA ALA A 84 -4.49 1.50 10.36
C ALA A 84 -5.45 1.31 9.18
N ILE A 85 -5.32 0.22 8.44
CA ILE A 85 -6.19 -0.08 7.29
C ILE A 85 -7.65 -0.24 7.74
N LEU A 86 -7.90 -0.89 8.88
CA LEU A 86 -9.26 -1.10 9.41
C LEU A 86 -9.96 0.21 9.82
N LEU A 87 -9.23 1.27 10.18
CA LEU A 87 -9.80 2.59 10.45
C LEU A 87 -10.47 3.22 9.22
N GLY A 88 -10.16 2.75 8.02
CA GLY A 88 -10.85 3.14 6.79
C GLY A 88 -12.23 2.51 6.59
N ALA A 89 -12.68 1.61 7.48
CA ALA A 89 -13.90 0.83 7.25
C ALA A 89 -15.18 1.68 7.22
N ASP A 90 -15.31 2.69 8.08
CA ASP A 90 -16.52 3.52 8.13
C ASP A 90 -16.70 4.40 6.88
N PRO A 91 -15.69 5.12 6.38
CA PRO A 91 -15.76 5.76 5.07
C PRO A 91 -16.11 4.79 3.94
N VAL A 92 -15.53 3.58 3.94
CA VAL A 92 -15.87 2.57 2.92
C VAL A 92 -17.32 2.10 3.04
N ARG A 93 -17.85 1.88 4.25
CA ARG A 93 -19.25 1.49 4.45
C ARG A 93 -20.24 2.55 3.99
N SER A 94 -19.89 3.83 4.17
CA SER A 94 -20.76 4.96 3.84
C SER A 94 -20.91 5.21 2.33
N THR A 95 -20.20 4.47 1.49
CA THR A 95 -20.20 4.61 0.04
C THR A 95 -20.64 3.33 -0.66
N SER A 96 -20.96 3.43 -1.94
CA SER A 96 -21.28 2.30 -2.82
C SER A 96 -20.08 1.86 -3.67
N SER A 97 -18.84 2.03 -3.15
CA SER A 97 -17.65 1.60 -3.89
C SER A 97 -17.64 0.10 -4.15
N ASP A 98 -17.15 -0.30 -5.32
CA ASP A 98 -17.01 -1.71 -5.72
C ASP A 98 -15.69 -2.30 -5.20
N GLU A 99 -14.65 -1.48 -5.17
CA GLU A 99 -13.29 -1.86 -4.81
C GLU A 99 -12.71 -0.95 -3.74
N VAL A 100 -11.81 -1.49 -2.93
CA VAL A 100 -10.98 -0.77 -1.98
C VAL A 100 -9.52 -1.01 -2.33
N TRP A 101 -8.85 0.04 -2.74
CA TRP A 101 -7.42 0.00 -2.98
C TRP A 101 -6.68 0.41 -1.72
N ILE A 102 -5.51 -0.18 -1.50
CA ILE A 102 -4.61 0.16 -0.40
C ILE A 102 -3.25 0.44 -1.01
N THR A 103 -2.61 1.56 -0.62
CA THR A 103 -1.22 1.82 -0.99
C THR A 103 -0.44 2.32 0.22
N TRP A 104 0.85 1.94 0.30
CA TRP A 104 1.72 2.50 1.32
C TRP A 104 2.02 3.97 1.01
N CYS A 105 2.09 4.78 2.05
CA CYS A 105 2.27 6.23 1.92
C CYS A 105 3.66 6.65 1.36
N ASP A 106 4.57 5.73 1.23
CA ASP A 106 5.94 5.92 0.73
C ASP A 106 6.18 5.34 -0.68
N GLN A 107 5.17 4.71 -1.28
CA GLN A 107 5.24 4.13 -2.61
C GLN A 107 4.87 5.17 -3.70
N VAL A 108 5.74 6.14 -3.86
CA VAL A 108 5.51 7.28 -4.80
C VAL A 108 6.13 7.07 -6.18
N GLY A 109 6.87 5.96 -6.37
CA GLY A 109 7.54 5.61 -7.63
C GLY A 109 6.72 4.70 -8.54
N VAL A 110 5.48 4.38 -8.21
CA VAL A 110 4.66 3.44 -8.98
C VAL A 110 4.50 3.89 -10.42
N HIS A 111 4.60 2.95 -11.36
CA HIS A 111 4.45 3.23 -12.77
C HIS A 111 2.96 3.35 -13.15
N PRO A 112 2.55 4.34 -13.97
CA PRO A 112 1.15 4.48 -14.40
C PRO A 112 0.58 3.21 -15.05
N GLU A 113 1.37 2.47 -15.80
CA GLU A 113 0.97 1.21 -16.43
C GLU A 113 0.67 0.12 -15.36
N THR A 114 1.43 0.05 -14.26
CA THR A 114 1.16 -0.88 -13.16
C THR A 114 -0.18 -0.54 -12.50
N ILE A 115 -0.47 0.76 -12.29
CA ILE A 115 -1.77 1.20 -11.76
C ILE A 115 -2.90 0.89 -12.74
N HIS A 116 -2.67 1.09 -14.05
CA HIS A 116 -3.63 0.76 -15.09
C HIS A 116 -3.97 -0.75 -15.06
N ARG A 117 -2.96 -1.62 -15.05
CA ARG A 117 -3.17 -3.09 -14.94
C ARG A 117 -3.93 -3.46 -13.66
N LEU A 118 -3.64 -2.82 -12.54
CA LEU A 118 -4.40 -3.04 -11.31
C LEU A 118 -5.86 -2.65 -11.49
N SER A 119 -6.14 -1.56 -12.23
CA SER A 119 -7.49 -1.09 -12.47
C SER A 119 -8.35 -2.05 -13.29
N GLU A 120 -7.73 -2.93 -14.07
CA GLU A 120 -8.40 -3.95 -14.87
C GLU A 120 -8.46 -5.34 -14.18
N ALA A 121 -7.68 -5.52 -13.11
CA ALA A 121 -7.48 -6.84 -12.51
C ALA A 121 -8.77 -7.45 -11.90
N LEU A 122 -9.50 -6.71 -11.07
CA LEU A 122 -10.74 -7.20 -10.47
C LEU A 122 -11.94 -7.17 -11.42
N PRO A 123 -12.16 -6.11 -12.22
CA PRO A 123 -13.26 -6.07 -13.17
C PRO A 123 -13.28 -7.22 -14.18
N GLY A 124 -12.08 -7.65 -14.60
CA GLY A 124 -11.92 -8.76 -15.53
C GLY A 124 -12.08 -10.15 -14.91
N ASN A 125 -12.09 -10.27 -13.56
CA ASN A 125 -11.98 -11.54 -12.85
C ASN A 125 -12.89 -11.58 -11.61
N ARG A 126 -14.16 -11.89 -11.80
CA ARG A 126 -15.19 -11.81 -10.73
C ARG A 126 -14.94 -12.70 -9.51
N ASP A 127 -14.16 -13.75 -9.64
CA ASP A 127 -13.83 -14.67 -8.54
C ASP A 127 -12.65 -14.19 -7.69
N VAL A 128 -11.90 -13.20 -8.19
CA VAL A 128 -10.73 -12.67 -7.50
C VAL A 128 -11.17 -11.69 -6.40
N ALA A 129 -10.72 -11.94 -5.18
CA ALA A 129 -11.02 -11.11 -4.01
C ALA A 129 -9.94 -10.05 -3.74
N LEU A 130 -8.72 -10.32 -4.17
CA LEU A 130 -7.56 -9.44 -4.03
C LEU A 130 -6.68 -9.55 -5.27
N ALA A 131 -6.28 -8.43 -5.82
CA ALA A 131 -5.24 -8.33 -6.85
C ALA A 131 -4.11 -7.43 -6.36
N LEU A 132 -2.86 -7.79 -6.69
CA LEU A 132 -1.69 -7.00 -6.33
C LEU A 132 -0.56 -7.18 -7.35
N PRO A 133 0.19 -6.11 -7.69
CA PRO A 133 1.43 -6.22 -8.41
C PRO A 133 2.54 -6.74 -7.50
N THR A 134 3.47 -7.51 -8.06
CA THR A 134 4.63 -8.06 -7.36
C THR A 134 5.92 -7.75 -8.12
N VAL A 135 7.03 -7.79 -7.42
CA VAL A 135 8.36 -7.68 -7.97
C VAL A 135 9.21 -8.87 -7.54
N ALA A 136 10.03 -9.37 -8.46
CA ALA A 136 11.07 -10.34 -8.14
C ALA A 136 12.41 -9.62 -7.96
N GLY A 137 13.23 -10.06 -7.01
CA GLY A 137 14.52 -9.43 -6.75
C GLY A 137 15.38 -10.21 -5.78
N GLU A 138 16.63 -9.76 -5.67
CA GLU A 138 17.62 -10.28 -4.71
C GLU A 138 17.34 -9.76 -3.30
N ALA A 139 17.68 -10.57 -2.30
CA ALA A 139 17.60 -10.24 -0.88
C ALA A 139 16.29 -9.53 -0.48
N PRO A 140 15.12 -10.11 -0.78
CA PRO A 140 13.83 -9.44 -0.58
C PRO A 140 13.62 -9.06 0.90
N TYR A 141 12.95 -7.95 1.15
CA TYR A 141 12.54 -7.54 2.50
C TYR A 141 11.26 -8.25 2.95
N ILE A 142 10.36 -8.48 2.02
CA ILE A 142 9.17 -9.33 2.10
C ILE A 142 9.33 -10.45 1.08
N HIS A 143 8.87 -11.66 1.38
CA HIS A 143 8.83 -12.74 0.40
C HIS A 143 7.51 -13.50 0.46
N PHE A 144 6.91 -13.72 -0.70
CA PHE A 144 5.74 -14.59 -0.87
C PHE A 144 6.19 -16.01 -1.19
N ALA A 145 6.02 -16.93 -0.23
CA ALA A 145 6.17 -18.36 -0.48
C ALA A 145 4.91 -18.90 -1.19
N ARG A 146 5.10 -19.74 -2.19
CA ARG A 146 4.02 -20.35 -2.98
C ARG A 146 4.09 -21.87 -2.94
N ASN A 147 2.92 -22.50 -3.00
CA ASN A 147 2.85 -23.96 -3.22
C ASN A 147 3.02 -24.32 -4.72
N HIS A 148 2.98 -25.61 -5.03
CA HIS A 148 3.12 -26.12 -6.41
C HIS A 148 2.01 -25.67 -7.37
N GLU A 149 0.87 -25.20 -6.87
CA GLU A 149 -0.23 -24.63 -7.65
C GLU A 149 -0.08 -23.11 -7.87
N GLY A 150 1.04 -22.50 -7.39
CA GLY A 150 1.29 -21.08 -7.47
C GLY A 150 0.53 -20.23 -6.43
N ARG A 151 -0.22 -20.83 -5.50
CA ARG A 151 -0.95 -20.11 -4.45
C ARG A 151 0.02 -19.59 -3.39
N ILE A 152 -0.15 -18.34 -2.98
CA ILE A 152 0.59 -17.78 -1.84
C ILE A 152 0.15 -18.50 -0.56
N THR A 153 1.09 -19.12 0.13
CA THR A 153 0.86 -19.89 1.37
C THR A 153 1.44 -19.22 2.60
N GLU A 154 2.45 -18.36 2.42
CA GLU A 154 3.13 -17.69 3.51
C GLU A 154 3.70 -16.35 3.05
N VAL A 155 3.86 -15.44 3.99
CA VAL A 155 4.63 -14.19 3.82
C VAL A 155 5.76 -14.19 4.83
N LEU A 156 6.99 -14.20 4.33
CA LEU A 156 8.19 -14.03 5.15
C LEU A 156 8.54 -12.55 5.23
N HIS A 157 8.92 -12.11 6.42
CA HIS A 157 9.21 -10.73 6.71
C HIS A 157 10.56 -10.60 7.42
N ARG A 158 11.56 -9.98 6.77
CA ARG A 158 12.91 -9.81 7.32
C ARG A 158 12.91 -9.12 8.68
N ARG A 159 12.08 -8.10 8.88
CA ARG A 159 11.96 -7.37 10.15
C ARG A 159 11.47 -8.25 11.30
N GLU A 160 10.72 -9.30 10.99
CA GLU A 160 10.20 -10.26 11.98
C GLU A 160 11.18 -11.41 12.26
N GLY A 161 12.37 -11.37 11.65
CA GLY A 161 13.43 -12.35 11.85
C GLY A 161 13.23 -13.64 11.04
N ASP A 162 12.41 -13.61 9.99
CA ASP A 162 12.21 -14.77 9.12
C ASP A 162 13.46 -15.07 8.29
N ALA A 163 13.68 -16.36 8.00
CA ALA A 163 14.76 -16.81 7.11
C ALA A 163 14.39 -16.46 5.67
N MET A 164 15.00 -15.41 5.15
CA MET A 164 14.71 -14.90 3.81
C MET A 164 15.50 -15.66 2.76
N PRO A 165 14.91 -15.98 1.58
CA PRO A 165 15.65 -16.53 0.44
C PRO A 165 16.61 -15.49 -0.14
N ALA A 166 17.61 -15.97 -0.91
CA ALA A 166 18.54 -15.11 -1.63
C ALA A 166 17.85 -14.28 -2.71
N GLU A 167 16.88 -14.90 -3.40
CA GLU A 167 16.01 -14.28 -4.39
C GLU A 167 14.56 -14.58 -4.04
N GLY A 168 13.63 -13.69 -4.37
CA GLY A 168 12.21 -13.91 -4.09
C GLY A 168 11.27 -12.86 -4.64
N GLU A 169 10.00 -13.16 -4.54
CA GLU A 169 8.90 -12.32 -4.95
C GLU A 169 8.36 -11.54 -3.75
N SER A 170 8.16 -10.24 -3.94
CA SER A 170 7.63 -9.32 -2.91
C SER A 170 6.40 -8.59 -3.40
N ASP A 171 5.58 -8.10 -2.47
CA ASP A 171 4.64 -7.02 -2.76
C ASP A 171 5.39 -5.71 -3.03
N MET A 172 4.68 -4.75 -3.57
CA MET A 172 5.19 -3.38 -3.74
C MET A 172 4.31 -2.34 -3.01
N GLY A 173 3.54 -2.76 -2.01
CA GLY A 173 2.73 -1.85 -1.21
C GLY A 173 1.49 -1.32 -1.93
N LEU A 174 0.96 -2.02 -2.93
CA LEU A 174 -0.24 -1.65 -3.68
C LEU A 174 -1.16 -2.86 -3.82
N PHE A 175 -2.43 -2.70 -3.44
CA PHE A 175 -3.41 -3.78 -3.36
C PHE A 175 -4.78 -3.29 -3.81
N ALA A 176 -5.52 -4.11 -4.56
CA ALA A 176 -6.93 -3.92 -4.86
C ALA A 176 -7.75 -5.06 -4.26
N LEU A 177 -8.67 -4.74 -3.37
CA LEU A 177 -9.59 -5.68 -2.74
C LEU A 177 -11.00 -5.45 -3.29
N THR A 178 -11.76 -6.51 -3.44
CA THR A 178 -13.21 -6.33 -3.54
C THR A 178 -13.73 -5.70 -2.25
N ARG A 179 -14.83 -4.94 -2.34
CA ARG A 179 -15.49 -4.38 -1.15
C ARG A 179 -15.79 -5.46 -0.10
N ALA A 180 -16.21 -6.65 -0.53
CA ALA A 180 -16.49 -7.76 0.36
C ALA A 180 -15.25 -8.27 1.07
N ALA A 181 -14.12 -8.39 0.37
CA ALA A 181 -12.86 -8.78 0.99
C ALA A 181 -12.39 -7.77 2.05
N TYR A 182 -12.55 -6.47 1.76
CA TYR A 182 -12.18 -5.43 2.72
C TYR A 182 -13.13 -5.35 3.92
N LEU A 183 -14.45 -5.42 3.73
CA LEU A 183 -15.43 -5.22 4.80
C LEU A 183 -15.77 -6.49 5.60
N ASN A 184 -15.54 -7.68 5.05
CA ASN A 184 -15.91 -8.95 5.69
C ASN A 184 -14.69 -9.83 5.96
N ASP A 185 -13.87 -10.12 4.94
CA ASP A 185 -12.75 -11.06 5.09
C ASP A 185 -11.61 -10.45 5.93
N LEU A 186 -11.27 -9.16 5.73
CA LEU A 186 -10.23 -8.48 6.49
C LEU A 186 -10.56 -8.35 7.99
N PRO A 187 -11.78 -7.93 8.41
CA PRO A 187 -12.18 -7.97 9.81
C PRO A 187 -12.22 -9.39 10.39
N ALA A 188 -12.64 -10.40 9.62
CA ALA A 188 -12.64 -11.79 10.07
C ALA A 188 -11.20 -12.30 10.35
N TYR A 189 -10.23 -11.96 9.49
CA TYR A 189 -8.82 -12.19 9.75
C TYR A 189 -8.36 -11.45 11.02
N ALA A 190 -8.78 -10.22 11.21
CA ALA A 190 -8.35 -9.34 12.29
C ALA A 190 -8.83 -9.79 13.69
N VAL A 191 -9.73 -10.76 13.81
CA VAL A 191 -10.13 -11.36 15.10
C VAL A 191 -8.97 -12.10 15.77
N ALA A 192 -8.13 -12.80 14.97
CA ALA A 192 -6.97 -13.53 15.45
C ALA A 192 -5.78 -13.37 14.48
N PRO A 193 -5.28 -12.16 14.30
CA PRO A 193 -4.20 -11.91 13.36
C PRO A 193 -2.88 -12.41 13.93
N GLY A 194 -1.96 -12.71 13.04
CA GLY A 194 -0.56 -12.85 13.43
C GLY A 194 -0.03 -11.52 14.00
N ILE A 195 0.62 -11.59 15.15
CA ILE A 195 1.36 -10.48 15.73
C ILE A 195 2.83 -10.65 15.34
N GLY A 196 3.46 -9.59 14.86
CA GLY A 196 4.88 -9.60 14.54
C GLY A 196 5.73 -10.01 15.74
N ARG A 197 6.59 -11.02 15.57
CA ARG A 197 7.39 -11.60 16.68
C ARG A 197 8.40 -10.61 17.26
N VAL A 198 8.91 -9.72 16.42
CA VAL A 198 9.91 -8.73 16.81
C VAL A 198 9.27 -7.36 17.04
N THR A 199 8.31 -6.99 16.19
CA THR A 199 7.69 -5.66 16.25
C THR A 199 6.55 -5.56 17.24
N GLY A 200 5.85 -6.66 17.54
CA GLY A 200 4.60 -6.67 18.31
C GLY A 200 3.44 -6.03 17.54
N GLU A 201 3.63 -5.65 16.28
CA GLU A 201 2.63 -4.98 15.44
C GLU A 201 1.66 -6.00 14.81
N ARG A 202 0.43 -5.57 14.59
CA ARG A 202 -0.56 -6.32 13.80
C ARG A 202 -0.31 -6.04 12.32
N ASN A 203 0.31 -7.02 11.63
CA ASN A 203 0.72 -6.88 10.24
C ASN A 203 -0.43 -7.20 9.28
N PHE A 204 -0.52 -6.42 8.18
CA PHE A 204 -1.52 -6.65 7.12
C PHE A 204 -1.13 -7.79 6.18
N LEU A 205 0.14 -7.92 5.82
CA LEU A 205 0.57 -8.85 4.76
C LEU A 205 0.21 -10.31 5.00
N PRO A 206 0.22 -10.86 6.24
CA PRO A 206 -0.24 -12.23 6.50
C PRO A 206 -1.75 -12.45 6.22
N PHE A 207 -2.53 -11.40 6.01
CA PHE A 207 -3.89 -11.52 5.49
C PHE A 207 -3.92 -12.13 4.08
N ILE A 208 -2.88 -11.89 3.26
CA ILE A 208 -2.81 -12.35 1.87
C ILE A 208 -2.87 -13.88 1.78
N PRO A 209 -1.98 -14.67 2.45
CA PRO A 209 -2.10 -16.13 2.45
C PRO A 209 -3.35 -16.62 3.17
N TRP A 210 -3.81 -15.94 4.23
CA TRP A 210 -5.06 -16.28 4.89
C TRP A 210 -6.26 -16.17 3.92
N LEU A 211 -6.29 -15.12 3.10
CA LEU A 211 -7.32 -14.93 2.07
C LEU A 211 -7.14 -15.93 0.93
N ALA A 212 -5.89 -16.17 0.47
CA ALA A 212 -5.59 -17.10 -0.62
C ALA A 212 -6.01 -18.55 -0.32
N ALA A 213 -6.08 -18.93 0.96
CA ALA A 213 -6.62 -20.22 1.39
C ALA A 213 -8.16 -20.33 1.24
N ARG A 214 -8.87 -19.23 0.96
CA ARG A 214 -10.35 -19.12 0.98
C ARG A 214 -10.94 -18.53 -0.30
N ARG A 215 -10.20 -17.66 -0.97
CA ARG A 215 -10.60 -16.87 -2.13
C ARG A 215 -9.48 -16.86 -3.17
N ALA A 216 -9.80 -16.53 -4.40
CA ALA A 216 -8.78 -16.29 -5.40
C ALA A 216 -8.04 -14.98 -5.11
N VAL A 217 -6.72 -15.06 -5.13
CA VAL A 217 -5.78 -13.93 -5.05
C VAL A 217 -4.97 -13.91 -6.34
N MET A 218 -4.98 -12.79 -7.04
CA MET A 218 -4.26 -12.60 -8.29
C MET A 218 -3.00 -11.77 -8.05
N THR A 219 -1.89 -12.19 -8.63
CA THR A 219 -0.67 -11.38 -8.72
C THR A 219 -0.28 -11.18 -10.17
N PHE A 220 0.39 -10.06 -10.45
CA PHE A 220 0.97 -9.79 -11.76
C PHE A 220 2.27 -8.98 -11.57
N PRO A 221 3.26 -9.12 -12.49
CA PRO A 221 4.51 -8.39 -12.34
C PRO A 221 4.30 -6.88 -12.51
N ALA A 222 4.93 -6.09 -11.65
CA ALA A 222 5.10 -4.65 -11.86
C ALA A 222 5.93 -4.40 -13.12
N VAL A 223 5.86 -3.19 -13.64
CA VAL A 223 6.63 -2.80 -14.85
C VAL A 223 8.11 -2.71 -14.53
N ASP A 224 8.47 -2.21 -13.34
CA ASP A 224 9.85 -1.99 -12.93
C ASP A 224 10.03 -2.34 -11.44
N ALA A 225 11.14 -3.00 -11.10
CA ALA A 225 11.46 -3.35 -9.71
C ALA A 225 11.63 -2.11 -8.80
N MET A 226 11.98 -0.96 -9.35
CA MET A 226 12.08 0.30 -8.61
C MET A 226 10.75 0.77 -8.04
N GLU A 227 9.62 0.31 -8.56
CA GLU A 227 8.30 0.61 -8.03
C GLU A 227 8.10 0.09 -6.59
N ALA A 228 8.83 -0.96 -6.19
CA ALA A 228 8.78 -1.49 -4.82
C ALA A 228 9.64 -0.71 -3.82
N VAL A 229 10.38 0.31 -4.26
CA VAL A 229 11.22 1.11 -3.35
C VAL A 229 10.37 2.15 -2.65
N GLY A 230 9.99 1.87 -1.42
CA GLY A 230 9.39 2.86 -0.52
C GLY A 230 10.43 3.83 0.03
N VAL A 231 10.11 5.13 0.06
CA VAL A 231 11.00 6.18 0.56
C VAL A 231 11.05 6.15 2.09
N ASN A 232 12.02 5.43 2.66
CA ASN A 232 12.18 5.27 4.11
C ASN A 232 13.46 5.90 4.68
N THR A 233 14.48 6.03 3.84
CA THR A 233 15.79 6.59 4.17
C THR A 233 16.20 7.67 3.16
N PRO A 234 17.21 8.51 3.44
CA PRO A 234 17.75 9.43 2.45
C PRO A 234 18.26 8.74 1.18
N ASP A 235 18.81 7.53 1.30
CA ASP A 235 19.28 6.74 0.15
C ASP A 235 18.10 6.28 -0.71
N ASP A 236 16.98 5.83 -0.10
CA ASP A 236 15.76 5.51 -0.84
C ASP A 236 15.21 6.73 -1.58
N LEU A 237 15.20 7.89 -0.90
CA LEU A 237 14.78 9.15 -1.51
C LEU A 237 15.59 9.45 -2.76
N ALA A 238 16.92 9.43 -2.65
CA ALA A 238 17.81 9.68 -3.79
C ALA A 238 17.63 8.66 -4.93
N ARG A 239 17.36 7.39 -4.61
CA ARG A 239 17.09 6.34 -5.62
C ARG A 239 15.78 6.60 -6.35
N VAL A 240 14.70 6.91 -5.63
CA VAL A 240 13.37 7.18 -6.20
C VAL A 240 13.42 8.47 -7.03
N GLU A 241 14.12 9.52 -6.59
CA GLU A 241 14.25 10.75 -7.34
C GLU A 241 14.98 10.53 -8.68
N ARG A 242 16.08 9.75 -8.69
CA ARG A 242 16.76 9.38 -9.96
C ARG A 242 15.84 8.59 -10.89
N TYR A 243 15.11 7.63 -10.35
CA TYR A 243 14.16 6.84 -11.13
C TYR A 243 13.06 7.70 -11.79
N LEU A 244 12.46 8.60 -11.01
CA LEU A 244 11.44 9.51 -11.52
C LEU A 244 12.02 10.50 -12.56
N GLY A 245 13.23 11.01 -12.32
CA GLY A 245 13.92 11.89 -13.26
C GLY A 245 14.20 11.22 -14.60
N ALA A 246 14.59 9.95 -14.61
CA ALA A 246 14.83 9.17 -15.83
C ALA A 246 13.54 8.96 -16.65
N ARG A 247 12.36 8.91 -16.02
CA ARG A 247 11.06 8.74 -16.67
C ARG A 247 10.50 10.03 -17.29
N THR A 248 10.93 11.20 -16.79
CA THR A 248 10.48 12.51 -17.28
C THR A 248 11.44 13.13 -18.30
N GLY A 249 12.59 12.50 -18.54
CA GLY A 249 13.53 12.93 -19.58
C GLY A 249 12.91 12.80 -20.98
N PRO A 250 13.33 13.64 -21.97
CA PRO A 250 12.80 13.58 -23.32
C PRO A 250 13.04 12.18 -23.88
N SER A 251 11.97 11.56 -24.37
CA SER A 251 12.06 10.35 -25.19
C SER A 251 12.92 10.70 -26.41
N SER A 252 14.14 10.15 -26.48
CA SER A 252 15.07 10.29 -27.59
C SER A 252 14.53 9.58 -28.84
#